data_6ccb8ddba27529de2590aa23ffb973fe
#
_entry.id   6ccb8ddba27529de2590aa23ffb973fe
#
_cell.length_a   1.000
_cell.length_b   1.000
_cell.length_c   1.000
_cell.angle_alpha   90.00
_cell.angle_beta   90.00
_cell.angle_gamma   90.00
#
_symmetry.space_group_name_H-M   'P 1'
#
loop_
_entity.id
_entity.type
_entity.pdbx_description
1 polymer ?
#
loop_
_entity_poly.entity_id
_entity_poly.type
_entity_poly.pdbx_seq_one_letter_code
_entity_poly.pdbx_strand_id
1 'polypeptide(L)'
;MMGLDEEGTLRTLDGSEKAKPIPGMVIFRFNSPLTYFNAPYFKRRILDQTEREGAQVGCVIIDAVASFTHLDLSVMAMLADLHGILKKRGIRLILAGRKRSLRHWCDLTGINTAEGGIVLRADMYLAIKLSGCYLSAMEEGHVPVVQKEPDISVLLKPTTTEVA
;
A
#
# COMPACT_ATOMS: atom_id res chain seq x y z
N MET A 1 -0.79 7.09 7.86
CA MET A 1 -1.57 5.84 8.00
C MET A 1 -2.94 6.00 7.37
N MET A 2 -3.50 4.91 6.85
CA MET A 2 -4.84 4.92 6.27
C MET A 2 -5.71 3.84 6.91
N GLY A 3 -7.00 4.10 6.90
CA GLY A 3 -8.04 3.18 7.36
C GLY A 3 -9.30 3.33 6.53
N LEU A 4 -10.36 2.64 6.89
CA LEU A 4 -11.67 2.75 6.25
C LEU A 4 -12.62 3.58 7.12
N ASP A 5 -13.40 4.45 6.49
CA ASP A 5 -14.56 5.07 7.12
C ASP A 5 -15.78 4.11 7.10
N GLU A 6 -16.90 4.54 7.68
CA GLU A 6 -18.12 3.73 7.75
C GLU A 6 -18.71 3.37 6.38
N GLU A 7 -18.38 4.15 5.35
CA GLU A 7 -18.81 3.91 3.97
C GLU A 7 -17.84 2.98 3.21
N GLY A 8 -16.73 2.55 3.84
CA GLY A 8 -15.70 1.70 3.22
C GLY A 8 -14.72 2.46 2.34
N THR A 9 -14.65 3.80 2.48
CA THR A 9 -13.71 4.62 1.74
C THR A 9 -12.39 4.75 2.48
N LEU A 10 -11.26 4.64 1.75
CA LEU A 10 -9.92 4.83 2.30
C LEU A 10 -9.67 6.28 2.68
N ARG A 11 -9.36 6.51 3.95
CA ARG A 11 -9.03 7.82 4.49
C ARG A 11 -7.77 7.79 5.34
N THR A 12 -7.15 8.96 5.48
CA THR A 12 -6.02 9.14 6.40
C THR A 12 -6.51 9.07 7.83
N LEU A 13 -5.83 8.27 8.67
CA LEU A 13 -6.14 8.17 10.10
C LEU A 13 -5.75 9.45 10.86
N ASP A 14 -4.71 10.15 10.39
CA ASP A 14 -4.26 11.39 11.02
C ASP A 14 -5.29 12.51 10.77
N GLY A 15 -5.98 12.94 11.83
CA GLY A 15 -6.97 14.02 11.79
C GLY A 15 -8.38 13.62 11.31
N SER A 16 -8.66 12.34 11.13
CA SER A 16 -10.01 11.86 10.80
C SER A 16 -10.58 11.02 11.93
N GLU A 17 -11.59 11.53 12.62
CA GLU A 17 -12.34 10.75 13.61
C GLU A 17 -13.21 9.64 12.99
N LYS A 18 -13.41 9.68 11.68
CA LYS A 18 -14.32 8.77 10.96
C LYS A 18 -13.63 7.52 10.42
N ALA A 19 -12.30 7.53 10.29
CA ALA A 19 -11.56 6.39 9.75
C ALA A 19 -11.01 5.50 10.86
N LYS A 20 -11.15 4.19 10.69
CA LYS A 20 -10.64 3.18 11.61
C LYS A 20 -9.61 2.30 10.91
N PRO A 21 -8.54 1.87 11.61
CA PRO A 21 -7.60 0.91 11.05
C PRO A 21 -8.29 -0.42 10.77
N ILE A 22 -7.81 -1.14 9.76
CA ILE A 22 -8.29 -2.50 9.46
C ILE A 22 -7.48 -3.49 10.31
N PRO A 23 -8.12 -4.31 11.14
CA PRO A 23 -7.41 -5.30 11.96
C PRO A 23 -6.48 -6.19 11.14
N GLY A 24 -5.29 -6.45 11.64
CA GLY A 24 -4.29 -7.29 10.98
C GLY A 24 -3.58 -6.64 9.79
N MET A 25 -3.84 -5.36 9.50
CA MET A 25 -3.35 -4.68 8.31
C MET A 25 -2.81 -3.29 8.62
N VAL A 26 -1.62 -2.99 8.12
CA VAL A 26 -1.05 -1.63 8.12
C VAL A 26 -1.09 -1.08 6.70
N ILE A 27 -1.83 0.00 6.49
CA ILE A 27 -1.93 0.66 5.18
C ILE A 27 -1.16 1.99 5.25
N PHE A 28 -0.17 2.13 4.37
CA PHE A 28 0.73 3.28 4.38
C PHE A 28 0.71 4.01 3.04
N ARG A 29 0.31 5.28 3.06
CA ARG A 29 0.42 6.20 1.91
C ARG A 29 1.43 7.29 2.28
N PHE A 30 2.41 7.47 1.42
CA PHE A 30 3.44 8.50 1.54
C PHE A 30 3.33 9.43 0.33
N ASN A 31 2.87 10.65 0.58
CA ASN A 31 2.52 11.62 -0.49
C ASN A 31 3.73 12.41 -1.00
N SER A 32 4.88 11.77 -1.04
CA SER A 32 6.12 12.38 -1.52
C SER A 32 6.96 11.33 -2.25
N PRO A 33 7.68 11.71 -3.30
CA PRO A 33 8.64 10.82 -3.93
C PRO A 33 9.67 10.29 -2.93
N LEU A 34 9.93 9.00 -2.98
CA LEU A 34 10.99 8.38 -2.20
C LEU A 34 12.35 8.68 -2.85
N THR A 35 13.28 9.11 -2.02
CA THR A 35 14.66 9.41 -2.39
C THR A 35 15.57 8.83 -1.30
N TYR A 36 16.87 8.85 -1.53
CA TYR A 36 17.84 8.42 -0.53
C TYR A 36 17.74 9.20 0.81
N PHE A 37 17.26 10.44 0.78
CA PHE A 37 17.09 11.27 1.98
C PHE A 37 15.96 10.79 2.90
N ASN A 38 14.80 10.41 2.32
CA ASN A 38 13.62 10.08 3.09
C ASN A 38 13.32 8.57 3.19
N ALA A 39 14.03 7.74 2.43
CA ALA A 39 13.87 6.29 2.47
C ALA A 39 14.10 5.68 3.86
N PRO A 40 15.11 6.08 4.65
CA PRO A 40 15.30 5.58 6.01
C PRO A 40 14.14 5.98 6.95
N TYR A 41 13.63 7.20 6.81
CA TYR A 41 12.47 7.66 7.59
C TYR A 41 11.22 6.86 7.21
N PHE A 42 10.95 6.67 5.93
CA PHE A 42 9.84 5.88 5.42
C PHE A 42 9.85 4.45 5.98
N LYS A 43 10.99 3.76 5.88
CA LYS A 43 11.17 2.42 6.43
C LYS A 43 10.88 2.37 7.92
N ARG A 44 11.50 3.28 8.70
CA ARG A 44 11.31 3.36 10.15
C ARG A 44 9.83 3.55 10.51
N ARG A 45 9.13 4.46 9.84
CA ARG A 45 7.70 4.71 10.09
C ARG A 45 6.83 3.47 9.89
N ILE A 46 7.12 2.66 8.88
CA ILE A 46 6.40 1.41 8.65
C ILE A 46 6.68 0.41 9.75
N LEU A 47 7.95 0.22 10.12
CA LEU A 47 8.33 -0.71 11.17
C LEU A 47 7.78 -0.31 12.54
N ASP A 48 7.89 0.96 12.92
CA ASP A 48 7.31 1.50 14.16
C ASP A 48 5.80 1.24 14.23
N GLN A 49 5.11 1.37 13.09
CA GLN A 49 3.68 1.13 13.05
C GLN A 49 3.32 -0.35 13.19
N THR A 50 4.08 -1.24 12.55
CA THR A 50 3.87 -2.69 12.73
C THR A 50 4.14 -3.14 14.17
N GLU A 51 5.04 -2.47 14.88
CA GLU A 51 5.32 -2.74 16.30
C GLU A 51 4.19 -2.24 17.21
N ARG A 52 3.62 -1.07 16.91
CA ARG A 52 2.50 -0.50 17.69
C ARG A 52 1.23 -1.34 17.58
N GLU A 53 0.92 -1.83 16.39
CA GLU A 53 -0.24 -2.72 16.15
C GLU A 53 -0.01 -4.15 16.70
N GLY A 54 1.24 -4.49 17.02
CA GLY A 54 1.62 -5.73 17.70
C GLY A 54 1.56 -6.99 16.85
N ALA A 55 1.47 -8.14 17.49
CA ALA A 55 1.61 -9.47 16.88
C ALA A 55 0.48 -9.86 15.89
N GLN A 56 -0.55 -9.04 15.78
CA GLN A 56 -1.71 -9.33 14.91
C GLN A 56 -1.53 -8.85 13.47
N VAL A 57 -0.45 -8.10 13.16
CA VAL A 57 -0.23 -7.59 11.79
C VAL A 57 0.18 -8.74 10.87
N GLY A 58 -0.67 -9.06 9.91
CA GLY A 58 -0.41 -10.08 8.89
C GLY A 58 0.07 -9.51 7.56
N CYS A 59 -0.23 -8.24 7.27
CA CYS A 59 0.24 -7.59 6.06
C CYS A 59 0.44 -6.08 6.19
N VAL A 60 1.38 -5.57 5.39
CA VAL A 60 1.63 -4.15 5.15
C VAL A 60 1.31 -3.86 3.69
N ILE A 61 0.46 -2.87 3.46
CA ILE A 61 0.13 -2.38 2.12
C ILE A 61 0.70 -0.98 1.95
N ILE A 62 1.50 -0.78 0.91
CA ILE A 62 2.08 0.52 0.56
C ILE A 62 1.43 1.03 -0.73
N ASP A 63 0.89 2.24 -0.69
CA ASP A 63 0.51 2.96 -1.89
C ASP A 63 1.77 3.43 -2.64
N ALA A 64 2.03 2.79 -3.79
CA ALA A 64 3.22 3.05 -4.58
C ALA A 64 3.06 4.19 -5.59
N VAL A 65 1.85 4.76 -5.73
CA VAL A 65 1.57 5.73 -6.81
C VAL A 65 2.38 7.01 -6.65
N ALA A 66 2.36 7.61 -5.46
CA ALA A 66 3.06 8.86 -5.20
C ALA A 66 4.53 8.64 -4.76
N SER A 67 4.80 7.56 -4.05
CA SER A 67 6.10 7.34 -3.39
C SER A 67 7.17 6.75 -4.31
N PHE A 68 6.80 5.83 -5.21
CA PHE A 68 7.76 5.17 -6.12
C PHE A 68 7.78 5.83 -7.50
N THR A 69 7.96 7.13 -7.57
CA THR A 69 8.05 7.87 -8.84
C THR A 69 9.41 7.74 -9.50
N HIS A 70 10.47 7.66 -8.70
CA HIS A 70 11.84 7.42 -9.13
C HIS A 70 12.42 6.26 -8.33
N LEU A 71 12.92 5.25 -9.03
CA LEU A 71 13.56 4.10 -8.40
C LEU A 71 15.07 4.28 -8.51
N ASP A 72 15.67 4.95 -7.51
CA ASP A 72 17.11 4.94 -7.36
C ASP A 72 17.57 3.71 -6.55
N LEU A 73 18.86 3.45 -6.59
CA LEU A 73 19.45 2.28 -5.94
C LEU A 73 19.19 2.26 -4.42
N SER A 74 19.17 3.43 -3.78
CA SER A 74 18.95 3.55 -2.33
C SER A 74 17.51 3.20 -1.96
N VAL A 75 16.54 3.62 -2.77
CA VAL A 75 15.12 3.28 -2.58
C VAL A 75 14.89 1.79 -2.79
N MET A 76 15.53 1.20 -3.80
CA MET A 76 15.44 -0.24 -4.07
C MET A 76 16.07 -1.07 -2.96
N ALA A 77 17.25 -0.68 -2.47
CA ALA A 77 17.91 -1.32 -1.33
C ALA A 77 17.07 -1.24 -0.06
N MET A 78 16.48 -0.07 0.22
CA MET A 78 15.59 0.13 1.35
C MET A 78 14.35 -0.79 1.25
N LEU A 79 13.74 -0.90 0.06
CA LEU A 79 12.57 -1.75 -0.15
C LEU A 79 12.89 -3.24 0.05
N ALA A 80 14.04 -3.70 -0.45
CA ALA A 80 14.51 -5.06 -0.27
C ALA A 80 14.78 -5.38 1.22
N ASP A 81 15.39 -4.45 1.93
CA ASP A 81 15.68 -4.58 3.36
C ASP A 81 14.38 -4.57 4.20
N LEU A 82 13.46 -3.63 3.93
CA LEU A 82 12.13 -3.60 4.55
C LEU A 82 11.39 -4.93 4.34
N HIS A 83 11.37 -5.44 3.10
CA HIS A 83 10.77 -6.72 2.78
C HIS A 83 11.40 -7.87 3.58
N GLY A 84 12.73 -7.92 3.67
CA GLY A 84 13.46 -8.93 4.43
C GLY A 84 13.08 -8.93 5.92
N ILE A 85 12.95 -7.75 6.52
CA ILE A 85 12.53 -7.60 7.92
C ILE A 85 11.09 -8.07 8.13
N LEU A 86 10.16 -7.61 7.28
CA LEU A 86 8.75 -7.98 7.37
C LEU A 86 8.54 -9.48 7.16
N LYS A 87 9.23 -10.07 6.18
CA LYS A 87 9.19 -11.51 5.90
C LYS A 87 9.63 -12.34 7.11
N LYS A 88 10.71 -11.95 7.80
CA LYS A 88 11.17 -12.63 9.03
C LYS A 88 10.13 -12.57 10.16
N ARG A 89 9.29 -11.54 10.17
CA ARG A 89 8.19 -11.38 11.14
C ARG A 89 6.89 -12.07 10.68
N GLY A 90 6.88 -12.75 9.53
CA GLY A 90 5.68 -13.37 8.96
C GLY A 90 4.69 -12.36 8.35
N ILE A 91 5.11 -11.12 8.14
CA ILE A 91 4.28 -10.03 7.61
C ILE A 91 4.47 -9.94 6.10
N ARG A 92 3.38 -10.01 5.35
CA ARG A 92 3.41 -9.85 3.88
C ARG A 92 3.52 -8.39 3.48
N LEU A 93 4.36 -8.11 2.49
CA LEU A 93 4.48 -6.79 1.90
C LEU A 93 3.75 -6.74 0.56
N ILE A 94 2.79 -5.83 0.45
CA ILE A 94 1.97 -5.61 -0.75
C ILE A 94 2.21 -4.18 -1.24
N LEU A 95 2.53 -4.02 -2.52
CA LEU A 95 2.68 -2.72 -3.17
C LEU A 95 1.49 -2.51 -4.11
N ALA A 96 0.75 -1.44 -3.90
CA ALA A 96 -0.42 -1.07 -4.67
C ALA A 96 -0.11 0.07 -5.62
N GLY A 97 -0.41 -0.11 -6.91
CA GLY A 97 -0.21 0.88 -7.95
C GLY A 97 0.42 0.31 -9.20
N ARG A 98 0.01 0.82 -10.37
CA ARG A 98 0.51 0.37 -11.69
C ARG A 98 1.82 1.07 -12.02
N LYS A 99 2.93 0.69 -11.36
CA LYS A 99 4.27 1.22 -11.63
C LYS A 99 5.08 0.20 -12.44
N ARG A 100 5.26 0.48 -13.73
CA ARG A 100 6.00 -0.41 -14.64
C ARG A 100 7.46 -0.59 -14.21
N SER A 101 8.12 0.48 -13.79
CA SER A 101 9.51 0.43 -13.32
C SER A 101 9.68 -0.42 -12.06
N LEU A 102 8.75 -0.29 -11.11
CA LEU A 102 8.75 -1.09 -9.88
C LEU A 102 8.53 -2.58 -10.18
N ARG A 103 7.58 -2.90 -11.07
CA ARG A 103 7.35 -4.27 -11.52
C ARG A 103 8.59 -4.85 -12.19
N HIS A 104 9.17 -4.11 -13.13
CA HIS A 104 10.37 -4.54 -13.82
C HIS A 104 11.54 -4.83 -12.87
N TRP A 105 11.76 -3.97 -11.88
CA TRP A 105 12.75 -4.22 -10.84
C TRP A 105 12.45 -5.48 -10.02
N CYS A 106 11.21 -5.67 -9.59
CA CYS A 106 10.80 -6.87 -8.86
C CYS A 106 11.04 -8.14 -9.70
N ASP A 107 10.71 -8.09 -10.99
CA ASP A 107 10.90 -9.23 -11.90
C ASP A 107 12.39 -9.54 -12.13
N LEU A 108 13.23 -8.50 -12.29
CA LEU A 108 14.68 -8.67 -12.45
C LEU A 108 15.36 -9.26 -11.20
N THR A 109 14.91 -8.88 -10.02
CA THR A 109 15.49 -9.35 -8.76
C THR A 109 14.87 -10.65 -8.25
N GLY A 110 13.73 -11.07 -8.82
CA GLY A 110 12.97 -12.22 -8.36
C GLY A 110 12.34 -12.05 -6.97
N ILE A 111 12.33 -10.83 -6.41
CA ILE A 111 11.85 -10.56 -5.05
C ILE A 111 10.33 -10.80 -4.90
N ASN A 112 9.60 -10.79 -6.00
CA ASN A 112 8.15 -11.04 -6.07
C ASN A 112 7.80 -12.49 -6.40
N THR A 113 8.75 -13.32 -6.81
CA THR A 113 8.51 -14.72 -7.24
C THR A 113 8.83 -15.75 -6.17
N ALA A 114 9.68 -15.42 -5.22
CA ALA A 114 9.99 -16.31 -4.10
C ALA A 114 8.80 -16.46 -3.16
N GLU A 115 8.73 -17.59 -2.46
CA GLU A 115 7.76 -17.79 -1.38
C GLU A 115 7.87 -16.66 -0.34
N GLY A 116 6.74 -16.02 -0.02
CA GLY A 116 6.71 -14.81 0.81
C GLY A 116 7.31 -13.59 0.14
N GLY A 117 7.40 -13.55 -1.19
CA GLY A 117 7.86 -12.40 -1.98
C GLY A 117 6.92 -11.19 -1.90
N ILE A 118 7.39 -10.06 -2.42
CA ILE A 118 6.58 -8.84 -2.53
C ILE A 118 5.40 -9.10 -3.46
N VAL A 119 4.20 -8.74 -3.02
CA VAL A 119 2.98 -8.86 -3.82
C VAL A 119 2.68 -7.53 -4.51
N LEU A 120 2.51 -7.54 -5.83
CA LEU A 120 2.14 -6.36 -6.60
C LEU A 120 0.65 -6.40 -6.94
N ARG A 121 -0.06 -5.30 -6.67
CA ARG A 121 -1.49 -5.12 -7.01
C ARG A 121 -1.68 -3.85 -7.84
N ALA A 122 -2.72 -3.87 -8.68
CA ALA A 122 -2.98 -2.76 -9.59
C ALA A 122 -3.38 -1.46 -8.87
N ASP A 123 -4.09 -1.58 -7.77
CA ASP A 123 -4.60 -0.48 -6.96
C ASP A 123 -4.79 -0.88 -5.49
N MET A 124 -5.12 0.09 -4.65
CA MET A 124 -5.33 -0.10 -3.22
C MET A 124 -6.54 -1.00 -2.92
N TYR A 125 -7.61 -0.88 -3.71
CA TYR A 125 -8.80 -1.70 -3.55
C TYR A 125 -8.49 -3.20 -3.69
N LEU A 126 -7.79 -3.58 -4.76
CA LEU A 126 -7.35 -4.97 -4.97
C LEU A 126 -6.31 -5.41 -3.93
N ALA A 127 -5.42 -4.51 -3.51
CA ALA A 127 -4.43 -4.80 -2.49
C ALA A 127 -5.10 -5.18 -1.16
N ILE A 128 -6.10 -4.42 -0.73
CA ILE A 128 -6.85 -4.70 0.49
C ILE A 128 -7.68 -5.98 0.33
N LYS A 129 -8.50 -6.04 -0.71
CA LYS A 129 -9.46 -7.13 -0.93
C LYS A 129 -8.79 -8.50 -1.05
N LEU A 130 -7.63 -8.55 -1.69
CA LEU A 130 -6.87 -9.79 -1.93
C LEU A 130 -5.74 -10.02 -0.92
N SER A 131 -5.66 -9.24 0.16
CA SER A 131 -4.61 -9.37 1.17
C SER A 131 -4.70 -10.66 2.00
N GLY A 132 -5.89 -11.26 2.08
CA GLY A 132 -6.19 -12.37 2.99
C GLY A 132 -6.50 -11.91 4.43
N CYS A 133 -5.93 -10.81 4.91
CA CYS A 133 -6.24 -10.26 6.23
C CYS A 133 -7.62 -9.59 6.28
N TYR A 134 -8.04 -9.00 5.15
CA TYR A 134 -9.31 -8.30 5.04
C TYR A 134 -10.53 -9.23 5.18
N LEU A 135 -10.47 -10.43 4.63
CA LEU A 135 -11.58 -11.40 4.71
C LEU A 135 -11.85 -11.81 6.16
N SER A 136 -10.81 -12.08 6.94
CA SER A 136 -10.96 -12.41 8.35
C SER A 136 -11.59 -11.27 9.14
N ALA A 137 -11.18 -10.02 8.89
CA ALA A 137 -11.74 -8.85 9.54
C ALA A 137 -13.20 -8.58 9.16
N MET A 138 -13.63 -8.93 7.94
CA MET A 138 -15.03 -8.86 7.51
C MET A 138 -15.90 -9.92 8.14
N GLU A 139 -15.42 -11.16 8.24
CA GLU A 139 -16.14 -12.27 8.88
C GLU A 139 -16.42 -11.99 10.37
N GLU A 140 -15.53 -11.26 11.02
CA GLU A 140 -15.69 -10.80 12.40
C GLU A 140 -16.61 -9.57 12.53
N GLY A 141 -17.08 -8.99 11.42
CA GLY A 141 -18.00 -7.84 11.41
C GLY A 141 -17.34 -6.50 11.79
N HIS A 142 -16.01 -6.42 11.79
CA HIS A 142 -15.26 -5.27 12.27
C HIS A 142 -14.97 -4.19 11.21
N VAL A 143 -15.21 -4.48 9.94
CA VAL A 143 -14.86 -3.56 8.83
C VAL A 143 -15.96 -3.49 7.78
N PRO A 144 -16.26 -2.29 7.25
CA PRO A 144 -17.17 -2.10 6.14
C PRO A 144 -16.58 -2.66 4.83
N VAL A 145 -17.45 -2.84 3.83
CA VAL A 145 -17.01 -3.26 2.48
C VAL A 145 -16.18 -2.14 1.85
N VAL A 146 -14.92 -2.44 1.52
CA VAL A 146 -14.03 -1.46 0.88
C VAL A 146 -14.59 -1.03 -0.47
N GLN A 147 -14.66 0.29 -0.68
CA GLN A 147 -15.10 0.90 -1.92
C GLN A 147 -13.94 1.12 -2.86
N LYS A 148 -14.18 0.90 -4.16
CA LYS A 148 -13.20 1.22 -5.18
C LYS A 148 -13.13 2.74 -5.33
N GLU A 149 -11.91 3.31 -5.24
CA GLU A 149 -11.72 4.73 -5.52
C GLU A 149 -12.21 5.04 -6.94
N PRO A 150 -12.98 6.13 -7.16
CA PRO A 150 -13.41 6.51 -8.50
C PRO A 150 -12.20 6.75 -9.39
N ASP A 151 -12.26 6.26 -10.62
CA ASP A 151 -11.21 6.47 -11.61
C ASP A 151 -11.24 7.92 -12.11
N ILE A 152 -10.43 8.77 -11.49
CA ILE A 152 -10.35 10.20 -11.82
C ILE A 152 -9.88 10.42 -13.28
N SER A 153 -9.25 9.44 -13.91
CA SER A 153 -8.82 9.54 -15.29
C SER A 153 -9.99 9.72 -16.28
N VAL A 154 -11.18 9.25 -15.90
CA VAL A 154 -12.41 9.42 -16.67
C VAL A 154 -12.92 10.87 -16.63
N LEU A 155 -12.68 11.57 -15.52
CA LEU A 155 -13.09 12.97 -15.32
C LEU A 155 -12.14 13.98 -15.99
N LEU A 156 -10.92 13.56 -16.35
CA LEU A 156 -9.90 14.41 -16.97
C LEU A 156 -9.84 14.27 -18.49
N LYS A 157 -10.78 13.57 -19.13
CA LYS A 157 -10.89 13.61 -20.60
C LYS A 157 -11.31 15.03 -21.00
N PRO A 158 -10.49 15.72 -21.79
CA PRO A 158 -10.91 17.01 -22.33
C PRO A 158 -12.19 16.79 -23.13
N THR A 159 -13.22 17.55 -22.82
CA THR A 159 -14.43 17.62 -23.62
C THR A 159 -14.00 18.17 -24.97
N THR A 160 -13.87 17.29 -25.97
CA THR A 160 -13.69 17.74 -27.35
C THR A 160 -14.99 18.41 -27.73
N THR A 161 -15.03 19.72 -27.60
CA THR A 161 -16.10 20.54 -28.18
C THR A 161 -15.89 20.42 -29.68
N GLU A 162 -16.68 19.59 -30.33
CA GLU A 162 -16.85 19.68 -31.77
C GLU A 162 -17.46 21.05 -32.04
N VAL A 163 -16.63 21.95 -32.52
CA VAL A 163 -17.09 23.16 -33.17
C VAL A 163 -17.55 22.75 -34.55
N ALA A 164 -18.85 22.69 -34.69
CA ALA A 164 -19.48 22.54 -35.97
C ALA A 164 -19.32 23.85 -36.81
#